data_6ffc3be7d8ff7458717420919da6d4ec
#
_entry.id   6ffc3be7d8ff7458717420919da6d4ec
#
_cell.length_a   1.000
_cell.length_b   1.000
_cell.length_c   1.000
_cell.angle_alpha   90.00
_cell.angle_beta   90.00
_cell.angle_gamma   90.00
#
_symmetry.space_group_name_H-M   'P 1'
#
loop_
_entity.id
_entity.type
_entity.pdbx_description
1 polymer ?
#
loop_
_entity_poly.entity_id
_entity_poly.type
_entity_poly.pdbx_seq_one_letter_code
_entity_poly.pdbx_strand_id
1 'polypeptide(L)'
;MLYLRDFMNEVQAFPPTFFVRGIPIYGNAILAPMDGYSDWPFRSLCRALGSAMSYTEFVKVEKILSRSKEPAKRLYYEEAERPVTFQIYGDDPDLILKAALTVQELNP
;
A
#
# COMPACT_ATOMS: atom_id res chain seq x y z
N MET A 1 -0.98 -19.35 11.67
CA MET A 1 -1.74 -19.02 10.44
C MET A 1 -3.24 -19.00 10.66
N LEU A 2 -3.82 -19.90 11.41
CA LEU A 2 -5.22 -19.81 11.89
C LEU A 2 -5.48 -18.53 12.70
N TYR A 3 -4.55 -18.11 13.52
CA TYR A 3 -4.63 -16.93 14.37
C TYR A 3 -4.83 -15.61 13.60
N LEU A 4 -4.16 -15.46 12.46
CA LEU A 4 -4.30 -14.30 11.59
C LEU A 4 -5.66 -14.24 10.87
N ARG A 5 -6.18 -15.40 10.49
CA ARG A 5 -7.49 -15.52 9.86
C ARG A 5 -8.61 -15.16 10.84
N ASP A 6 -8.49 -15.64 12.06
CA ASP A 6 -9.47 -15.36 13.12
C ASP A 6 -9.44 -13.89 13.52
N PHE A 7 -8.24 -13.31 13.68
CA PHE A 7 -8.07 -11.89 13.94
C PHE A 7 -8.63 -11.00 12.80
N MET A 8 -8.37 -11.37 11.54
CA MET A 8 -8.91 -10.66 10.38
C MET A 8 -10.43 -10.78 10.30
N ASN A 9 -11.00 -11.95 10.64
CA ASN A 9 -12.43 -12.15 10.71
C ASN A 9 -13.07 -11.36 11.85
N GLU A 10 -12.43 -11.27 13.00
CA GLU A 10 -12.89 -10.44 14.11
C GLU A 10 -12.87 -8.95 13.76
N VAL A 11 -11.83 -8.47 13.09
CA VAL A 11 -11.74 -7.07 12.64
C VAL A 11 -12.82 -6.75 11.62
N GLN A 12 -13.18 -7.69 10.74
CA GLN A 12 -14.26 -7.53 9.76
C GLN A 12 -15.66 -7.62 10.36
N ALA A 13 -15.81 -8.15 11.59
CA ALA A 13 -17.11 -8.18 12.30
C ALA A 13 -17.55 -6.79 12.78
N PHE A 14 -16.66 -5.81 12.82
CA PHE A 14 -16.95 -4.42 13.18
C PHE A 14 -17.19 -3.57 11.93
N PRO A 15 -17.97 -2.47 12.04
CA PRO A 15 -18.11 -1.53 10.94
C PRO A 15 -16.75 -0.91 10.59
N PRO A 16 -16.52 -0.57 9.32
CA PRO A 16 -15.28 0.08 8.91
C PRO A 16 -15.13 1.43 9.63
N THR A 17 -13.90 1.80 9.95
CA THR A 17 -13.58 3.08 10.57
C THR A 17 -13.80 4.23 9.59
N PHE A 18 -13.44 4.02 8.34
CA PHE A 18 -13.66 4.96 7.24
C PHE A 18 -13.54 4.23 5.90
N PHE A 19 -13.76 4.95 4.80
CA PHE A 19 -13.63 4.42 3.44
C PHE A 19 -12.61 5.23 2.65
N VAL A 20 -11.79 4.54 1.86
CA VAL A 20 -11.01 5.14 0.79
C VAL A 20 -11.71 4.79 -0.52
N ARG A 21 -12.43 5.75 -1.09
CA ARG A 21 -13.45 5.51 -2.11
C ARG A 21 -14.46 4.47 -1.62
N GLY A 22 -14.61 3.36 -2.34
CA GLY A 22 -15.47 2.25 -1.90
C GLY A 22 -14.77 1.17 -1.10
N ILE A 23 -13.49 1.34 -0.74
CA ILE A 23 -12.71 0.36 0.01
C ILE A 23 -12.89 0.62 1.50
N PRO A 24 -13.48 -0.33 2.26
CA PRO A 24 -13.63 -0.16 3.70
C PRO A 24 -12.28 -0.34 4.40
N ILE A 25 -11.99 0.53 5.36
CA ILE A 25 -10.77 0.46 6.18
C ILE A 25 -11.17 0.12 7.61
N TYR A 26 -10.56 -0.93 8.14
CA TYR A 26 -10.84 -1.44 9.48
C TYR A 26 -9.63 -1.23 10.39
N GLY A 27 -9.83 -0.52 11.49
CA GLY A 27 -8.82 -0.24 12.49
C GLY A 27 -8.45 1.25 12.58
N ASN A 28 -7.67 1.57 13.59
CA ASN A 28 -7.38 2.97 13.97
C ASN A 28 -5.92 3.38 13.73
N ALA A 29 -5.05 2.44 13.37
CA ALA A 29 -3.64 2.69 13.14
C ALA A 29 -3.30 2.38 11.69
N ILE A 30 -2.61 3.31 11.04
CA ILE A 30 -2.15 3.20 9.66
C ILE A 30 -0.64 3.35 9.66
N LEU A 31 0.04 2.42 8.98
CA LEU A 31 1.48 2.53 8.83
C LEU A 31 1.83 3.66 7.86
N ALA A 32 2.58 4.64 8.36
CA ALA A 32 3.11 5.71 7.53
C ALA A 32 4.21 5.19 6.59
N PRO A 33 4.36 5.79 5.40
CA PRO A 33 5.48 5.46 4.53
C PRO A 33 6.80 5.96 5.13
N MET A 34 7.82 5.09 5.13
CA MET A 34 9.15 5.39 5.66
C MET A 34 10.19 4.86 4.70
N ASP A 35 10.84 5.77 3.95
CA ASP A 35 11.86 5.38 2.98
C ASP A 35 13.02 4.61 3.65
N GLY A 36 13.35 3.46 3.06
CA GLY A 36 14.38 2.55 3.59
C GLY A 36 13.89 1.61 4.70
N TYR A 37 12.67 1.76 5.21
CA TYR A 37 12.13 0.95 6.31
C TYR A 37 10.83 0.23 5.95
N SER A 38 9.89 0.89 5.29
CA SER A 38 8.56 0.32 5.03
C SER A 38 8.51 -0.46 3.71
N ASP A 39 9.42 -1.41 3.54
CA ASP A 39 9.36 -2.40 2.46
C ASP A 39 8.23 -3.41 2.68
N TRP A 40 7.98 -4.27 1.70
CA TRP A 40 6.87 -5.19 1.79
C TRP A 40 6.93 -6.16 2.99
N PRO A 41 8.09 -6.71 3.43
CA PRO A 41 8.13 -7.54 4.63
C PRO A 41 7.75 -6.78 5.91
N PHE A 42 8.22 -5.53 6.04
CA PHE A 42 7.89 -4.68 7.17
C PHE A 42 6.40 -4.32 7.18
N ARG A 43 5.84 -3.92 6.03
CA ARG A 43 4.42 -3.61 5.91
C ARG A 43 3.54 -4.83 6.21
N SER A 44 3.94 -6.00 5.69
CA SER A 44 3.22 -7.26 5.96
C SER A 44 3.20 -7.61 7.44
N LEU A 45 4.33 -7.42 8.13
CA LEU A 45 4.40 -7.63 9.58
C LEU A 45 3.49 -6.67 10.32
N CYS A 46 3.54 -5.38 9.99
CA CYS A 46 2.66 -4.39 10.61
C CYS A 46 1.18 -4.69 10.33
N ARG A 47 0.85 -5.15 9.13
CA ARG A 47 -0.52 -5.55 8.77
C ARG A 47 -0.97 -6.74 9.64
N ALA A 48 -0.12 -7.73 9.84
CA ALA A 48 -0.37 -8.87 10.71
C ALA A 48 -0.58 -8.48 12.16
N LEU A 49 0.06 -7.40 12.60
CA LEU A 49 -0.05 -6.86 13.98
C LEU A 49 -1.18 -5.83 14.15
N GLY A 50 -1.99 -5.58 13.12
CA GLY A 50 -3.20 -4.78 13.25
C GLY A 50 -3.18 -3.42 12.55
N SER A 51 -2.18 -3.11 11.74
CA SER A 51 -2.25 -1.94 10.87
C SER A 51 -3.44 -2.04 9.92
N ALA A 52 -4.26 -1.00 9.86
CA ALA A 52 -5.48 -0.98 9.06
C ALA A 52 -5.20 -0.91 7.55
N MET A 53 -4.13 -0.26 7.18
CA MET A 53 -3.59 -0.16 5.82
C MET A 53 -2.16 0.36 5.88
N SER A 54 -1.46 0.30 4.76
CA SER A 54 -0.11 0.81 4.66
C SER A 54 0.14 1.55 3.35
N TYR A 55 1.22 2.32 3.32
CA TYR A 55 1.71 3.02 2.15
C TYR A 55 3.07 2.44 1.77
N THR A 56 3.30 2.29 0.47
CA THR A 56 4.63 1.91 -0.02
C THR A 56 5.62 3.05 0.20
N GLU A 57 6.90 2.73 0.18
CA GLU A 57 7.94 3.74 0.04
C GLU A 57 7.70 4.54 -1.25
N PHE A 58 8.08 5.82 -1.26
CA PHE A 58 7.85 6.68 -2.41
C PHE A 58 8.67 6.24 -3.64
N VAL A 59 8.09 6.40 -4.81
CA VAL A 59 8.77 6.17 -6.09
C VAL A 59 8.68 7.42 -6.95
N LYS A 60 9.80 7.85 -7.49
CA LYS A 60 9.87 9.00 -8.39
C LYS A 60 9.21 8.66 -9.72
N VAL A 61 8.35 9.56 -10.20
CA VAL A 61 7.57 9.30 -11.43
C VAL A 61 8.46 9.07 -12.66
N GLU A 62 9.59 9.73 -12.76
CA GLU A 62 10.55 9.53 -13.84
C GLU A 62 11.13 8.11 -13.86
N LYS A 63 11.31 7.50 -12.68
CA LYS A 63 11.79 6.11 -12.58
C LYS A 63 10.72 5.11 -13.02
N ILE A 64 9.45 5.38 -12.71
CA ILE A 64 8.34 4.56 -13.20
C ILE A 64 8.29 4.57 -14.73
N LEU A 65 8.42 5.74 -15.32
CA LEU A 65 8.30 5.93 -16.78
C LEU A 65 9.55 5.49 -17.55
N SER A 66 10.72 5.44 -16.92
CA SER A 66 11.99 5.08 -17.55
C SER A 66 12.31 3.60 -17.60
N ARG A 67 11.38 2.73 -17.18
CA ARG A 67 11.54 1.27 -17.08
C ARG A 67 12.68 0.84 -16.13
N SER A 68 13.00 1.65 -15.12
CA SER A 68 13.89 1.26 -14.03
C SER A 68 13.33 0.04 -13.29
N LYS A 69 14.22 -0.79 -12.72
CA LYS A 69 13.83 -1.94 -11.88
C LYS A 69 13.42 -1.56 -10.46
N GLU A 70 13.76 -0.35 -10.02
CA GLU A 70 13.48 0.12 -8.65
C GLU A 70 11.98 0.20 -8.34
N PRO A 71 11.10 0.71 -9.24
CA PRO A 71 9.66 0.71 -8.97
C PRO A 71 9.08 -0.67 -8.70
N ALA A 72 9.48 -1.67 -9.45
CA ALA A 72 8.97 -3.03 -9.27
C ALA A 72 9.27 -3.58 -7.87
N LYS A 73 10.44 -3.25 -7.31
CA LYS A 73 10.83 -3.64 -5.95
C LYS A 73 10.04 -2.87 -4.88
N ARG A 74 9.93 -1.54 -5.02
CA ARG A 74 9.27 -0.68 -4.05
C ARG A 74 7.75 -0.82 -4.02
N LEU A 75 7.15 -1.13 -5.16
CA LEU A 75 5.71 -1.29 -5.31
C LEU A 75 5.24 -2.75 -5.18
N TYR A 76 6.17 -3.67 -4.89
CA TYR A 76 5.80 -5.05 -4.64
C TYR A 76 4.93 -5.15 -3.36
N TYR A 77 3.85 -5.89 -3.44
CA TYR A 77 2.99 -6.19 -2.30
C TYR A 77 2.35 -7.57 -2.47
N GLU A 78 1.87 -8.13 -1.38
CA GLU A 78 1.10 -9.39 -1.39
C GLU A 78 -0.37 -9.14 -1.05
N GLU A 79 -1.26 -10.01 -1.53
CA GLU A 79 -2.70 -9.88 -1.30
C GLU A 79 -3.07 -9.75 0.18
N ALA A 80 -2.39 -10.48 1.06
CA ALA A 80 -2.61 -10.42 2.50
C ALA A 80 -2.30 -9.05 3.12
N GLU A 81 -1.54 -8.21 2.41
CA GLU A 81 -1.17 -6.86 2.87
C GLU A 81 -2.26 -5.82 2.58
N ARG A 82 -3.19 -6.12 1.68
CA ARG A 82 -4.26 -5.17 1.34
C ARG A 82 -5.08 -4.71 2.55
N PRO A 83 -5.50 -3.44 2.61
CA PRO A 83 -5.32 -2.37 1.62
C PRO A 83 -3.90 -1.78 1.65
N VAL A 84 -3.32 -1.59 0.49
CA VAL A 84 -2.02 -0.96 0.31
C VAL A 84 -2.14 0.21 -0.67
N THR A 85 -1.47 1.31 -0.37
CA THR A 85 -1.47 2.51 -1.21
C THR A 85 -0.09 2.73 -1.78
N PHE A 86 0.02 2.90 -3.08
CA PHE A 86 1.27 3.27 -3.73
C PHE A 86 1.55 4.76 -3.56
N GLN A 87 2.74 5.09 -3.09
CA GLN A 87 3.18 6.47 -2.99
C GLN A 87 4.11 6.83 -4.16
N ILE A 88 3.68 7.76 -4.98
CA ILE A 88 4.47 8.30 -6.07
C ILE A 88 4.68 9.80 -5.87
N TYR A 89 5.79 10.34 -6.36
CA TYR A 89 6.07 11.75 -6.26
C TYR A 89 6.75 12.30 -7.52
N GLY A 90 6.54 13.58 -7.75
CA GLY A 90 7.11 14.35 -8.85
C GLY A 90 6.64 15.80 -8.78
N ASP A 91 7.18 16.64 -9.61
CA ASP A 91 6.84 18.06 -9.70
C ASP A 91 6.11 18.44 -11.00
N ASP A 92 6.05 17.51 -11.97
CA ASP A 92 5.34 17.71 -13.23
C ASP A 92 3.99 16.96 -13.19
N PRO A 93 2.85 17.68 -13.25
CA PRO A 93 1.52 17.06 -13.20
C PRO A 93 1.26 16.04 -14.31
N ASP A 94 1.77 16.27 -15.52
CA ASP A 94 1.57 15.36 -16.65
C ASP A 94 2.33 14.05 -16.46
N LEU A 95 3.54 14.12 -15.90
CA LEU A 95 4.33 12.92 -15.57
C LEU A 95 3.69 12.14 -14.40
N ILE A 96 3.18 12.85 -13.39
CA ILE A 96 2.47 12.22 -12.27
C ILE A 96 1.25 11.46 -12.79
N LEU A 97 0.45 12.05 -13.68
CA LEU A 97 -0.70 11.39 -14.27
C LEU A 97 -0.30 10.12 -15.03
N LYS A 98 0.70 10.22 -15.91
CA LYS A 98 1.20 9.07 -16.68
C LYS A 98 1.70 7.94 -15.76
N ALA A 99 2.48 8.30 -14.75
CA ALA A 99 2.98 7.33 -13.77
C ALA A 99 1.85 6.69 -12.97
N ALA A 100 0.87 7.47 -12.53
CA ALA A 100 -0.30 6.97 -11.81
C ALA A 100 -1.08 5.94 -12.64
N LEU A 101 -1.33 6.23 -13.91
CA LEU A 101 -1.99 5.30 -14.82
C LEU A 101 -1.18 4.02 -15.05
N THR A 102 0.14 4.14 -15.10
CA THR A 102 1.04 3.00 -15.25
C THR A 102 0.99 2.08 -14.03
N VAL A 103 1.12 2.64 -12.82
CA VAL A 103 1.13 1.82 -11.59
C VAL A 103 -0.25 1.31 -11.20
N GLN A 104 -1.32 1.95 -11.67
CA GLN A 104 -2.69 1.49 -11.46
C GLN A 104 -2.90 0.07 -12.03
N GLU A 105 -2.17 -0.30 -13.07
CA GLU A 105 -2.23 -1.64 -13.66
C GLU A 105 -1.76 -2.73 -12.71
N LEU A 106 -0.96 -2.39 -11.67
CA LEU A 106 -0.56 -3.30 -10.61
C LEU A 106 -1.68 -3.55 -9.59
N ASN A 107 -2.80 -2.84 -9.73
CA ASN A 107 -4.03 -3.03 -8.95
C ASN A 107 -3.82 -2.92 -7.43
N PRO A 108 -3.23 -1.82 -6.96
CA PRO A 108 -3.03 -1.62 -5.52
C PRO A 108 -4.34 -1.48 -4.76
#